data_0526b5bfe63b8d9c62a1679a38888a7f
#
_entry.id   0526b5bfe63b8d9c62a1679a38888a7f
#
_cell.length_a   1.000
_cell.length_b   1.000
_cell.length_c   1.000
_cell.angle_alpha   90.00
_cell.angle_beta   90.00
_cell.angle_gamma   90.00
#
_symmetry.space_group_name_H-M   'P 1'
#
loop_
_entity.id
_entity.type
_entity.pdbx_description
1 polymer ?
#
loop_
_entity_poly.entity_id
_entity_poly.type
_entity_poly.pdbx_seq_one_letter_code
_entity_poly.pdbx_strand_id
1 'polypeptide(L)'
;MTIAVGDTLPNITLNYLKDGVQAVSTDDIFKGKKVVLFSVPGAFTPTCSAKHLPGYVEKFAEFQQHGVDVACMAVNDAFVMDAWAKNQHVPEGLMMLADGNGTFAKALGLEMDGTPFGLGMRGKRFALYADDGVVKALNIEAPGEFKVSDAKTMLDAIG
;
A
#
# COMPACT_ATOMS: atom_id res chain seq x y z
N MET A 1 1.78 2.80 -18.66
CA MET A 1 1.08 1.51 -18.79
C MET A 1 0.79 0.98 -17.40
N THR A 2 -0.43 0.54 -17.16
CA THR A 2 -0.84 0.04 -15.84
C THR A 2 -0.37 -1.38 -15.64
N ILE A 3 0.17 -1.68 -14.45
CA ILE A 3 0.55 -3.04 -14.09
C ILE A 3 -0.67 -3.97 -14.13
N ALA A 4 -0.46 -5.24 -14.39
CA ALA A 4 -1.53 -6.23 -14.50
C ALA A 4 -1.14 -7.53 -13.79
N VAL A 5 -2.15 -8.37 -13.53
CA VAL A 5 -1.92 -9.72 -13.00
C VAL A 5 -0.97 -10.48 -13.93
N GLY A 6 0.03 -11.12 -13.34
CA GLY A 6 1.10 -11.81 -14.05
C GLY A 6 2.36 -11.00 -14.26
N ASP A 7 2.30 -9.69 -14.09
CA ASP A 7 3.47 -8.82 -14.20
C ASP A 7 4.34 -8.93 -12.95
N THR A 8 5.64 -8.74 -13.13
CA THR A 8 6.59 -8.59 -12.02
C THR A 8 6.61 -7.13 -11.59
N LEU A 9 6.59 -6.90 -10.28
CA LEU A 9 6.68 -5.55 -9.74
C LEU A 9 8.02 -4.91 -10.08
N PRO A 10 8.04 -3.61 -10.46
CA PRO A 10 9.28 -2.92 -10.75
C PRO A 10 10.13 -2.74 -9.49
N ASN A 11 11.45 -2.79 -9.64
CA ASN A 11 12.37 -2.57 -8.52
C ASN A 11 12.55 -1.07 -8.30
N ILE A 12 11.92 -0.57 -7.25
CA ILE A 12 11.91 0.85 -6.88
C ILE A 12 12.28 0.97 -5.40
N THR A 13 12.97 2.05 -5.03
CA THR A 13 13.29 2.34 -3.63
C THR A 13 12.15 3.12 -2.99
N LEU A 14 11.68 2.62 -1.85
CA LEU A 14 10.71 3.28 -0.98
C LEU A 14 11.39 3.66 0.33
N ASN A 15 10.72 4.46 1.14
CA ASN A 15 11.26 4.89 2.43
C ASN A 15 10.35 4.47 3.57
N TYR A 16 10.91 4.38 4.77
CA TYR A 16 10.18 4.21 6.01
C TYR A 16 10.96 4.88 7.14
N LEU A 17 10.31 5.11 8.26
CA LEU A 17 10.95 5.76 9.40
C LEU A 17 11.28 4.73 10.48
N LYS A 18 12.57 4.58 10.76
CA LYS A 18 13.07 3.78 11.89
C LYS A 18 14.46 4.29 12.23
N ASP A 19 14.58 5.04 13.32
CA ASP A 19 15.82 5.71 13.69
C ASP A 19 16.33 6.61 12.54
N GLY A 20 15.43 7.45 12.00
CA GLY A 20 15.66 8.25 10.81
C GLY A 20 15.08 7.61 9.56
N VAL A 21 15.15 8.31 8.45
CA VAL A 21 14.62 7.82 7.18
C VAL A 21 15.49 6.70 6.64
N GLN A 22 14.88 5.55 6.40
CA GLN A 22 15.54 4.38 5.83
C GLN A 22 15.03 4.14 4.42
N ALA A 23 15.86 3.47 3.60
CA ALA A 23 15.51 3.06 2.26
C ALA A 23 15.30 1.55 2.21
N VAL A 24 14.32 1.11 1.43
CA VAL A 24 14.07 -0.30 1.19
C VAL A 24 13.65 -0.46 -0.28
N SER A 25 14.19 -1.47 -0.96
CA SER A 25 13.78 -1.76 -2.33
C SER A 25 12.50 -2.60 -2.35
N THR A 26 11.72 -2.48 -3.41
CA THR A 26 10.57 -3.37 -3.60
C THR A 26 11.01 -4.82 -3.71
N ASP A 27 12.18 -5.10 -4.27
CA ASP A 27 12.72 -6.47 -4.29
C ASP A 27 12.85 -7.03 -2.87
N ASP A 28 13.35 -6.24 -1.92
CA ASP A 28 13.50 -6.68 -0.52
C ASP A 28 12.15 -6.91 0.16
N ILE A 29 11.12 -6.20 -0.27
CA ILE A 29 9.77 -6.33 0.29
C ILE A 29 9.07 -7.57 -0.27
N PHE A 30 9.20 -7.83 -1.57
CA PHE A 30 8.33 -8.76 -2.28
C PHE A 30 8.99 -10.08 -2.68
N LYS A 31 10.30 -10.12 -2.99
CA LYS A 31 10.93 -11.36 -3.47
C LYS A 31 10.98 -12.42 -2.39
N GLY A 32 10.59 -13.63 -2.77
CA GLY A 32 10.56 -14.78 -1.86
C GLY A 32 9.47 -14.70 -0.81
N LYS A 33 8.53 -13.76 -0.95
CA LYS A 33 7.47 -13.50 0.05
C LYS A 33 6.12 -13.38 -0.60
N LYS A 34 5.08 -13.62 0.21
CA LYS A 34 3.69 -13.36 -0.15
C LYS A 34 3.29 -12.07 0.55
N VAL A 35 2.87 -11.06 -0.22
CA VAL A 35 2.58 -9.73 0.31
C VAL A 35 1.30 -9.17 -0.27
N VAL A 36 0.44 -8.64 0.59
CA VAL A 36 -0.65 -7.77 0.18
C VAL A 36 -0.20 -6.32 0.40
N LEU A 37 -0.18 -5.56 -0.68
CA LEU A 37 0.11 -4.13 -0.65
C LEU A 37 -1.19 -3.37 -0.92
N PHE A 38 -1.56 -2.46 -0.03
CA PHE A 38 -2.65 -1.55 -0.32
C PHE A 38 -2.15 -0.11 -0.35
N SER A 39 -2.72 0.66 -1.25
CA SER A 39 -2.35 2.05 -1.49
C SER A 39 -3.51 2.96 -1.14
N VAL A 40 -3.19 4.08 -0.51
CA VAL A 40 -4.15 5.13 -0.18
C VAL A 40 -3.72 6.44 -0.83
N PRO A 41 -4.67 7.30 -1.23
CA PRO A 41 -4.34 8.60 -1.81
C PRO A 41 -3.60 9.53 -0.85
N GLY A 42 -3.76 9.35 0.45
CA GLY A 42 -3.02 10.17 1.42
C GLY A 42 -3.28 9.78 2.85
N ALA A 43 -2.21 9.74 3.65
CA ALA A 43 -2.30 9.61 5.09
C ALA A 43 -3.17 10.72 5.67
N PHE A 44 -3.89 10.42 6.74
CA PHE A 44 -4.79 11.35 7.44
C PHE A 44 -6.01 11.84 6.65
N THR A 45 -6.20 11.35 5.41
CA THR A 45 -7.43 11.67 4.66
C THR A 45 -8.61 10.81 5.17
N PRO A 46 -9.89 11.24 4.96
CA PRO A 46 -11.02 10.60 5.65
C PRO A 46 -11.19 9.11 5.46
N THR A 47 -11.34 8.62 4.23
CA THR A 47 -11.56 7.18 3.97
C THR A 47 -10.33 6.35 4.33
N CYS A 48 -9.15 6.87 4.08
CA CYS A 48 -7.90 6.19 4.41
C CYS A 48 -7.79 5.94 5.91
N SER A 49 -8.15 6.94 6.71
CA SER A 49 -8.04 6.89 8.18
C SER A 49 -9.23 6.22 8.87
N ALA A 50 -10.42 6.30 8.27
CA ALA A 50 -11.65 5.79 8.88
C ALA A 50 -11.96 4.35 8.51
N LYS A 51 -11.55 3.89 7.34
CA LYS A 51 -11.97 2.58 6.79
C LYS A 51 -10.82 1.74 6.25
N HIS A 52 -9.97 2.28 5.38
CA HIS A 52 -9.02 1.47 4.63
C HIS A 52 -7.94 0.90 5.55
N LEU A 53 -7.14 1.75 6.18
CA LEU A 53 -6.09 1.30 7.11
C LEU A 53 -6.66 0.54 8.31
N PRO A 54 -7.72 1.03 8.99
CA PRO A 54 -8.28 0.29 10.13
C PRO A 54 -8.70 -1.13 9.79
N GLY A 55 -9.26 -1.38 8.61
CA GLY A 55 -9.65 -2.72 8.17
C GLY A 55 -8.46 -3.67 8.10
N TYR A 56 -7.33 -3.21 7.59
CA TYR A 56 -6.11 -4.03 7.54
C TYR A 56 -5.47 -4.21 8.92
N VAL A 57 -5.54 -3.21 9.78
CA VAL A 57 -5.08 -3.34 11.17
C VAL A 57 -5.89 -4.41 11.89
N GLU A 58 -7.22 -4.39 11.75
CA GLU A 58 -8.12 -5.37 12.35
C GLU A 58 -7.86 -6.79 11.85
N LYS A 59 -7.59 -6.95 10.57
CA LYS A 59 -7.39 -8.25 9.92
C LYS A 59 -5.93 -8.68 9.83
N PHE A 60 -5.01 -7.91 10.38
CA PHE A 60 -3.57 -8.17 10.23
C PHE A 60 -3.18 -9.57 10.68
N ALA A 61 -3.70 -10.03 11.83
CA ALA A 61 -3.38 -11.36 12.34
C ALA A 61 -3.85 -12.48 11.39
N GLU A 62 -4.99 -12.29 10.70
CA GLU A 62 -5.47 -13.26 9.73
C GLU A 62 -4.52 -13.37 8.52
N PHE A 63 -4.00 -12.24 8.03
CA PHE A 63 -2.99 -12.27 6.97
C PHE A 63 -1.73 -13.02 7.42
N GLN A 64 -1.28 -12.76 8.64
CA GLN A 64 -0.11 -13.47 9.20
C GLN A 64 -0.33 -14.97 9.30
N GLN A 65 -1.53 -15.41 9.65
CA GLN A 65 -1.88 -16.83 9.71
C GLN A 65 -1.82 -17.51 8.33
N HIS A 66 -2.05 -16.76 7.27
CA HIS A 66 -1.91 -17.23 5.89
C HIS A 66 -0.47 -17.14 5.37
N GLY A 67 0.47 -16.69 6.19
CA GLY A 67 1.86 -16.49 5.77
C GLY A 67 2.04 -15.31 4.83
N VAL A 68 1.16 -14.32 4.91
CA VAL A 68 1.15 -13.15 4.02
C VAL A 68 1.50 -11.91 4.83
N ASP A 69 2.51 -11.17 4.35
CA ASP A 69 2.87 -9.87 4.91
C ASP A 69 1.91 -8.79 4.37
N VAL A 70 1.76 -7.72 5.12
CA VAL A 70 0.91 -6.60 4.73
C VAL A 70 1.73 -5.31 4.69
N ALA A 71 1.57 -4.55 3.63
CA ALA A 71 2.21 -3.25 3.47
C ALA A 71 1.19 -2.21 3.03
N CYS A 72 1.32 -1.01 3.57
CA CYS A 72 0.56 0.17 3.18
C CYS A 72 1.50 1.15 2.50
N MET A 73 1.09 1.74 1.38
CA MET A 73 1.87 2.79 0.74
C MET A 73 1.02 4.02 0.46
N ALA A 74 1.67 5.17 0.44
CA ALA A 74 1.07 6.41 0.01
C ALA A 74 2.15 7.34 -0.53
N VAL A 75 1.73 8.32 -1.36
CA VAL A 75 2.60 9.40 -1.82
C VAL A 75 2.66 10.46 -0.71
N ASN A 76 3.31 10.08 0.38
CA ASN A 76 3.63 10.91 1.54
C ASN A 76 5.05 10.58 1.96
N ASP A 77 5.68 11.46 2.70
CA ASP A 77 7.03 11.19 3.20
C ASP A 77 7.02 10.21 4.39
N ALA A 78 8.19 9.73 4.77
CA ALA A 78 8.33 8.74 5.85
C ALA A 78 7.88 9.30 7.21
N PHE A 79 8.06 10.58 7.45
CA PHE A 79 7.65 11.21 8.71
C PHE A 79 6.13 11.21 8.86
N VAL A 80 5.41 11.54 7.79
CA VAL A 80 3.95 11.53 7.76
C VAL A 80 3.43 10.11 7.92
N MET A 81 4.00 9.16 7.22
CA MET A 81 3.57 7.76 7.30
C MET A 81 3.77 7.19 8.71
N ASP A 82 4.88 7.51 9.35
CA ASP A 82 5.13 7.07 10.73
C ASP A 82 4.14 7.71 11.73
N ALA A 83 3.89 9.02 11.60
CA ALA A 83 2.92 9.70 12.45
C ALA A 83 1.52 9.13 12.28
N TRP A 84 1.14 8.80 11.04
CA TRP A 84 -0.15 8.17 10.76
C TRP A 84 -0.23 6.77 11.35
N ALA A 85 0.84 5.99 11.24
CA ALA A 85 0.92 4.66 11.84
C ALA A 85 0.68 4.72 13.35
N LYS A 86 1.32 5.68 14.03
CA LYS A 86 1.14 5.87 15.48
C LYS A 86 -0.28 6.30 15.81
N ASN A 87 -0.84 7.22 15.04
CA ASN A 87 -2.21 7.70 15.22
C ASN A 87 -3.24 6.55 15.06
N GLN A 88 -2.99 5.64 14.13
CA GLN A 88 -3.89 4.53 13.82
C GLN A 88 -3.58 3.26 14.62
N HIS A 89 -2.61 3.30 15.50
CA HIS A 89 -2.19 2.14 16.32
C HIS A 89 -1.84 0.92 15.46
N VAL A 90 -1.08 1.15 14.40
CA VAL A 90 -0.69 0.09 13.44
C VAL A 90 0.22 -0.91 14.15
N PRO A 91 -0.06 -2.23 14.04
CA PRO A 91 0.77 -3.25 14.68
C PRO A 91 2.16 -3.31 14.07
N GLU A 92 3.14 -3.70 14.88
CA GLU A 92 4.48 -3.98 14.39
C GLU A 92 4.41 -5.11 13.36
N GLY A 93 5.12 -4.92 12.25
CA GLY A 93 5.12 -5.89 11.15
C GLY A 93 4.26 -5.47 9.97
N LEU A 94 3.21 -4.65 10.18
CA LEU A 94 2.52 -4.02 9.07
C LEU A 94 3.40 -2.87 8.56
N MET A 95 3.92 -3.04 7.35
CA MET A 95 4.88 -2.08 6.79
C MET A 95 4.18 -0.80 6.35
N MET A 96 4.68 0.35 6.80
CA MET A 96 4.19 1.67 6.39
C MET A 96 5.22 2.29 5.47
N LEU A 97 4.97 2.22 4.18
CA LEU A 97 5.92 2.58 3.13
C LEU A 97 5.62 3.97 2.57
N ALA A 98 6.65 4.77 2.47
CA ALA A 98 6.55 6.13 1.92
C ALA A 98 7.05 6.15 0.48
N ASP A 99 6.14 6.44 -0.45
CA ASP A 99 6.46 6.73 -1.85
C ASP A 99 6.45 8.24 -2.05
N GLY A 100 7.29 8.94 -1.28
CA GLY A 100 7.23 10.40 -1.15
C GLY A 100 7.36 11.16 -2.47
N ASN A 101 8.11 10.61 -3.42
CA ASN A 101 8.29 11.23 -4.73
C ASN A 101 7.30 10.71 -5.78
N GLY A 102 6.42 9.78 -5.41
CA GLY A 102 5.46 9.18 -6.34
C GLY A 102 6.07 8.25 -7.36
N THR A 103 7.32 7.86 -7.20
CA THR A 103 8.05 7.05 -8.19
C THR A 103 7.44 5.68 -8.39
N PHE A 104 7.02 5.03 -7.31
CA PHE A 104 6.43 3.70 -7.39
C PHE A 104 5.02 3.75 -7.97
N ALA A 105 4.19 4.69 -7.52
CA ALA A 105 2.85 4.89 -8.08
C ALA A 105 2.92 5.13 -9.58
N LYS A 106 3.88 5.95 -10.02
CA LYS A 106 4.10 6.22 -11.44
C LYS A 106 4.55 4.98 -12.19
N ALA A 107 5.51 4.22 -11.64
CA ALA A 107 6.02 3.01 -12.27
C ALA A 107 4.94 1.94 -12.43
N LEU A 108 3.97 1.88 -11.49
CA LEU A 108 2.84 0.97 -11.58
C LEU A 108 1.76 1.44 -12.57
N GLY A 109 1.81 2.70 -13.01
CA GLY A 109 0.75 3.30 -13.82
C GLY A 109 -0.52 3.56 -13.01
N LEU A 110 -0.38 3.76 -11.71
CA LEU A 110 -1.51 3.94 -10.78
C LEU A 110 -1.46 5.30 -10.08
N GLU A 111 -1.02 6.32 -10.80
CA GLU A 111 -1.08 7.69 -10.31
C GLU A 111 -2.49 8.26 -10.34
N MET A 112 -2.75 9.17 -9.41
CA MET A 112 -3.99 9.92 -9.33
C MET A 112 -3.65 11.41 -9.28
N ASP A 113 -4.32 12.20 -10.11
CA ASP A 113 -4.18 13.65 -10.07
C ASP A 113 -5.11 14.24 -9.01
N GLY A 114 -4.53 14.59 -7.87
CA GLY A 114 -5.24 15.22 -6.76
C GLY A 114 -5.21 16.74 -6.78
N THR A 115 -4.74 17.34 -7.88
CA THR A 115 -4.64 18.80 -8.01
C THR A 115 -5.94 19.54 -7.66
N PRO A 116 -7.15 19.07 -8.09
CA PRO A 116 -8.39 19.75 -7.71
C PRO A 116 -8.62 19.87 -6.21
N PHE A 117 -8.01 19.01 -5.42
CA PHE A 117 -8.14 18.98 -3.96
C PHE A 117 -6.89 19.53 -3.24
N GLY A 118 -5.96 20.12 -3.99
CA GLY A 118 -4.72 20.62 -3.43
C GLY A 118 -3.72 19.54 -3.02
N LEU A 119 -3.89 18.32 -3.51
CA LEU A 119 -3.06 17.18 -3.11
C LEU A 119 -1.88 16.94 -4.05
N GLY A 120 -1.92 17.50 -5.28
CA GLY A 120 -0.92 17.18 -6.29
C GLY A 120 -1.07 15.75 -6.80
N MET A 121 0.01 15.20 -7.35
CA MET A 121 0.00 13.81 -7.83
C MET A 121 0.08 12.85 -6.65
N ARG A 122 -0.83 11.90 -6.62
CA ARG A 122 -0.93 10.88 -5.57
C ARG A 122 -1.06 9.50 -6.22
N GLY A 123 -1.10 8.46 -5.41
CA GLY A 123 -1.45 7.12 -5.88
C GLY A 123 -2.95 6.88 -5.81
N LYS A 124 -3.46 6.08 -6.73
CA LYS A 124 -4.84 5.60 -6.66
C LYS A 124 -5.03 4.73 -5.43
N ARG A 125 -6.27 4.58 -5.00
CA ARG A 125 -6.65 3.59 -3.99
C ARG A 125 -6.73 2.22 -4.66
N PHE A 126 -5.89 1.30 -4.23
CA PHE A 126 -5.89 -0.06 -4.75
C PHE A 126 -5.33 -1.02 -3.71
N ALA A 127 -5.49 -2.31 -3.97
CA ALA A 127 -4.76 -3.35 -3.25
C ALA A 127 -4.31 -4.41 -4.25
N LEU A 128 -3.14 -4.97 -4.03
CA LEU A 128 -2.64 -6.08 -4.82
C LEU A 128 -2.10 -7.18 -3.90
N TYR A 129 -2.13 -8.41 -4.40
CA TYR A 129 -1.47 -9.53 -3.78
C TYR A 129 -0.36 -10.00 -4.72
N ALA A 130 0.85 -10.09 -4.21
CA ALA A 130 2.00 -10.54 -4.98
C ALA A 130 2.64 -11.75 -4.29
N ASP A 131 3.08 -12.72 -5.09
CA ASP A 131 3.85 -13.88 -4.65
C ASP A 131 5.19 -13.85 -5.37
N ASP A 132 6.27 -13.74 -4.60
CA ASP A 132 7.64 -13.63 -5.12
C ASP A 132 7.76 -12.50 -6.15
N GLY A 133 7.12 -11.36 -5.87
CA GLY A 133 7.18 -10.18 -6.73
C GLY A 133 6.29 -10.21 -7.96
N VAL A 134 5.53 -11.29 -8.18
CA VAL A 134 4.60 -11.41 -9.30
C VAL A 134 3.18 -11.12 -8.83
N VAL A 135 2.49 -10.21 -9.50
CA VAL A 135 1.13 -9.81 -9.15
C VAL A 135 0.16 -10.96 -9.42
N LYS A 136 -0.55 -11.41 -8.40
CA LYS A 136 -1.55 -12.48 -8.48
C LYS A 136 -2.97 -11.97 -8.43
N ALA A 137 -3.21 -10.83 -7.77
CA ALA A 137 -4.50 -10.16 -7.74
C ALA A 137 -4.26 -8.65 -7.72
N LEU A 138 -5.13 -7.91 -8.37
CA LEU A 138 -5.04 -6.45 -8.43
C LEU A 138 -6.45 -5.87 -8.47
N ASN A 139 -6.80 -5.15 -7.41
CA ASN A 139 -8.11 -4.54 -7.25
C ASN A 139 -7.95 -3.02 -7.14
N ILE A 140 -8.35 -2.32 -8.18
CA ILE A 140 -8.24 -0.86 -8.27
C ILE A 140 -9.63 -0.25 -8.05
N GLU A 141 -9.72 0.68 -7.09
CA GLU A 141 -10.99 1.37 -6.83
C GLU A 141 -11.32 2.36 -7.96
N ALA A 142 -12.59 2.47 -8.25
CA ALA A 142 -13.08 3.60 -9.06
C ALA A 142 -12.93 4.89 -8.24
N PRO A 143 -12.79 6.06 -8.91
CA PRO A 143 -12.60 7.32 -8.19
C PRO A 143 -13.67 7.54 -7.11
N GLY A 144 -13.20 7.82 -5.89
CA GLY A 144 -14.07 8.08 -4.75
C GLY A 144 -14.72 6.84 -4.12
N GLU A 145 -14.45 5.64 -4.63
CA GLU A 145 -15.04 4.42 -4.09
C GLU A 145 -14.09 3.65 -3.16
N PHE A 146 -14.69 2.82 -2.32
CA PHE A 146 -13.98 1.88 -1.45
C PHE A 146 -14.80 0.59 -1.34
N LYS A 147 -14.61 -0.34 -2.29
CA LYS A 147 -15.42 -1.56 -2.42
C LYS A 147 -14.59 -2.82 -2.67
N VAL A 148 -13.40 -2.69 -3.28
CA VAL A 148 -12.65 -3.84 -3.79
C VAL A 148 -11.23 -3.94 -3.23
N SER A 149 -10.74 -2.90 -2.55
CA SER A 149 -9.37 -2.88 -2.00
C SER A 149 -9.31 -3.09 -0.49
N ASP A 150 -10.44 -3.42 0.13
CA ASP A 150 -10.53 -3.65 1.57
C ASP A 150 -9.86 -4.98 1.97
N ALA A 151 -9.58 -5.10 3.26
CA ALA A 151 -8.86 -6.25 3.81
C ALA A 151 -9.60 -7.57 3.58
N LYS A 152 -10.92 -7.59 3.78
CA LYS A 152 -11.70 -8.82 3.61
C LYS A 152 -11.66 -9.32 2.17
N THR A 153 -11.80 -8.40 1.20
CA THR A 153 -11.75 -8.75 -0.22
C THR A 153 -10.39 -9.34 -0.58
N MET A 154 -9.30 -8.79 -0.04
CA MET A 154 -7.97 -9.32 -0.29
C MET A 154 -7.71 -10.64 0.41
N LEU A 155 -8.24 -10.85 1.62
CA LEU A 155 -8.18 -12.16 2.29
C LEU A 155 -8.87 -13.24 1.44
N ASP A 156 -10.03 -12.93 0.87
CA ASP A 156 -10.73 -13.84 -0.02
C ASP A 156 -9.93 -14.14 -1.29
N ALA A 157 -9.18 -13.15 -1.80
CA ALA A 157 -8.38 -13.29 -3.02
C ALA A 157 -7.14 -14.18 -2.83
N ILE A 158 -6.57 -14.21 -1.64
CA ILE A 158 -5.37 -15.05 -1.37
C ILE A 158 -5.73 -16.50 -1.05
N GLY A 159 -6.98 -16.77 -0.90
CA GLY A 159 -7.47 -18.12 -0.62
C GLY A 159 -7.52 -18.45 0.84
#